data_ee8532f784d39f0e457d6d525e46a6e7
#
_entry.id   ee8532f784d39f0e457d6d525e46a6e7
#
_cell.length_a   1.000
_cell.length_b   1.000
_cell.length_c   1.000
_cell.angle_alpha   90.00
_cell.angle_beta   90.00
_cell.angle_gamma   90.00
#
_symmetry.space_group_name_H-M   'P 1'
#
loop_
_entity.id
_entity.type
_entity.pdbx_description
1 polymer ?
#
loop_
_entity_poly.entity_id
_entity_poly.type
_entity_poly.pdbx_seq_one_letter_code
_entity_poly.pdbx_strand_id
1 'polypeptide(L)'
;MRKLILRIHEKKLVLNLKETETASMIYNAVPISSSINTWGEEIYFSTNLSIKIEKDAKAIVDFGEIAFWTEGSSIAIGYGKTPISENDEIRLAAPCNIWATSNFEKCFFEDITDGDKIYLDKH
;
A
#
# COMPACT_ATOMS: atom_id res chain seq x y z
N MET A 1 11.46 1.69 15.86
CA MET A 1 10.43 1.56 14.81
C MET A 1 11.09 1.21 13.49
N ARG A 2 10.58 0.17 12.84
CA ARG A 2 11.12 -0.26 11.55
C ARG A 2 10.55 0.61 10.44
N LYS A 3 11.36 0.88 9.43
CA LYS A 3 10.95 1.69 8.28
C LYS A 3 11.36 1.01 7.00
N LEU A 4 10.55 1.22 5.98
CA LEU A 4 10.88 0.84 4.61
C LEU A 4 10.85 2.09 3.75
N ILE A 5 11.47 2.01 2.59
CA ILE A 5 11.43 3.08 1.62
C ILE A 5 10.81 2.56 0.33
N LEU A 6 9.87 3.33 -0.19
CA LEU A 6 9.19 3.06 -1.44
C LEU A 6 9.75 4.00 -2.49
N ARG A 7 10.09 3.45 -3.65
CA ARG A 7 10.62 4.25 -4.76
C ARG A 7 9.77 4.07 -6.00
N ILE A 8 9.34 5.19 -6.56
CA ILE A 8 8.59 5.23 -7.81
C ILE A 8 9.15 6.39 -8.61
N HIS A 9 9.55 6.15 -9.87
CA HIS A 9 10.23 7.17 -10.68
C HIS A 9 11.47 7.65 -9.90
N GLU A 10 11.64 8.95 -9.74
CA GLU A 10 12.74 9.51 -8.94
C GLU A 10 12.28 9.94 -7.56
N LYS A 11 11.08 9.49 -7.14
CA LYS A 11 10.48 9.86 -5.87
C LYS A 11 10.66 8.77 -4.83
N LYS A 12 10.70 9.17 -3.57
CA LYS A 12 10.86 8.26 -2.43
C LYS A 12 9.80 8.57 -1.38
N LEU A 13 9.34 7.53 -0.72
CA LEU A 13 8.37 7.65 0.36
C LEU A 13 8.79 6.72 1.49
N VAL A 14 8.88 7.26 2.70
CA VAL A 14 9.21 6.45 3.88
C VAL A 14 7.95 5.88 4.47
N LEU A 15 7.93 4.57 4.71
CA LEU A 15 6.83 3.86 5.35
C LEU A 15 7.23 3.52 6.77
N ASN A 16 6.38 3.92 7.72
CA ASN A 16 6.58 3.62 9.16
C ASN A 16 5.77 2.38 9.48
N LEU A 17 6.44 1.27 9.81
CA LEU A 17 5.78 -0.01 10.01
C LEU A 17 5.09 -0.06 11.37
N LYS A 18 3.90 -0.65 11.37
CA LYS A 18 3.20 -1.01 12.59
C LYS A 18 3.79 -2.32 13.13
N GLU A 19 3.45 -2.65 14.37
CA GLU A 19 3.90 -3.90 14.97
C GLU A 19 2.85 -4.98 14.75
N THR A 20 2.77 -5.45 13.50
CA THR A 20 1.83 -6.49 13.08
C THR A 20 2.58 -7.61 12.39
N GLU A 21 1.94 -8.75 12.30
CA GLU A 21 2.53 -9.89 11.57
C GLU A 21 2.71 -9.55 10.10
N THR A 22 1.74 -8.87 9.49
CA THR A 22 1.84 -8.43 8.09
C THR A 22 3.07 -7.56 7.88
N ALA A 23 3.27 -6.58 8.74
CA ALA A 23 4.44 -5.68 8.65
C ALA A 23 5.75 -6.47 8.75
N SER A 24 5.81 -7.44 9.67
CA SER A 24 7.02 -8.25 9.85
C SER A 24 7.31 -9.11 8.62
N MET A 25 6.27 -9.71 8.03
CA MET A 25 6.45 -10.53 6.84
C MET A 25 6.94 -9.71 5.65
N ILE A 26 6.40 -8.51 5.48
CA ILE A 26 6.84 -7.62 4.40
C ILE A 26 8.27 -7.14 4.65
N TYR A 27 8.58 -6.75 5.89
CA TYR A 27 9.92 -6.30 6.25
C TYR A 27 10.98 -7.37 5.95
N ASN A 28 10.64 -8.64 6.20
CA ASN A 28 11.56 -9.74 5.97
C ASN A 28 11.63 -10.17 4.50
N ALA A 29 10.71 -9.70 3.67
CA ALA A 29 10.64 -10.08 2.27
C ALA A 29 11.32 -9.08 1.32
N VAL A 30 11.58 -7.86 1.77
CA VAL A 30 12.22 -6.86 0.89
C VAL A 30 13.66 -7.27 0.60
N PRO A 31 14.22 -6.89 -0.55
CA PRO A 31 13.66 -5.96 -1.53
C PRO A 31 12.54 -6.58 -2.37
N ILE A 32 11.55 -5.77 -2.69
CA ILE A 32 10.44 -6.19 -3.55
C ILE A 32 10.40 -5.25 -4.75
N SER A 33 10.35 -5.82 -5.95
CA SER A 33 10.15 -5.07 -7.19
C SER A 33 8.86 -5.52 -7.82
N SER A 34 8.07 -4.59 -8.31
CA SER A 34 6.79 -4.91 -8.91
C SER A 34 6.38 -3.85 -9.92
N SER A 35 5.22 -4.02 -10.49
CA SER A 35 4.60 -3.05 -11.40
C SER A 35 3.29 -2.58 -10.81
N ILE A 36 3.00 -1.30 -10.98
CA ILE A 36 1.82 -0.67 -10.41
C ILE A 36 0.59 -0.93 -11.25
N ASN A 37 -0.53 -1.17 -10.58
CA ASN A 37 -1.87 -1.10 -11.12
C ASN A 37 -2.59 0.06 -10.44
N THR A 38 -3.47 0.74 -11.17
CA THR A 38 -4.27 1.82 -10.61
C THR A 38 -5.75 1.44 -10.60
N TRP A 39 -6.49 1.96 -9.61
CA TRP A 39 -7.92 1.73 -9.47
C TRP A 39 -8.54 2.96 -8.83
N GLY A 40 -8.99 3.90 -9.67
CA GLY A 40 -9.36 5.22 -9.16
C GLY A 40 -8.15 5.89 -8.54
N GLU A 41 -8.31 6.44 -7.36
CA GLU A 41 -7.19 7.05 -6.63
C GLU A 41 -6.59 6.07 -5.63
N GLU A 42 -6.24 4.91 -6.12
CA GLU A 42 -5.53 3.87 -5.39
C GLU A 42 -4.47 3.27 -6.32
N ILE A 43 -3.29 2.98 -5.79
CA ILE A 43 -2.33 2.12 -6.48
C ILE A 43 -2.21 0.81 -5.72
N TYR A 44 -1.96 -0.26 -6.45
CA TYR A 44 -1.60 -1.53 -5.81
C TYR A 44 -0.59 -2.27 -6.67
N PHE A 45 0.20 -3.11 -6.04
CA PHE A 45 1.23 -3.88 -6.73
C PHE A 45 1.39 -5.24 -6.08
N SER A 46 1.59 -6.25 -6.92
CA SER A 46 1.68 -7.64 -6.49
C SER A 46 2.98 -7.94 -5.77
N THR A 47 2.89 -8.84 -4.80
CA THR A 47 4.03 -9.42 -4.12
C THR A 47 3.95 -10.95 -4.27
N ASN A 48 4.94 -11.66 -3.75
CA ASN A 48 4.89 -13.12 -3.69
C ASN A 48 4.54 -13.62 -2.29
N LEU A 49 3.93 -12.74 -1.47
CA LEU A 49 3.65 -13.05 -0.09
C LEU A 49 2.27 -13.64 0.09
N SER A 50 2.18 -14.69 0.89
CA SER A 50 0.92 -15.26 1.32
C SER A 50 0.72 -14.87 2.78
N ILE A 51 -0.20 -13.93 3.04
CA ILE A 51 -0.45 -13.39 4.36
C ILE A 51 -1.92 -13.57 4.69
N LYS A 52 -2.18 -14.03 5.91
CA LYS A 52 -3.55 -14.22 6.38
C LYS A 52 -4.18 -12.90 6.77
N ILE A 53 -5.49 -12.80 6.58
CA ILE A 53 -6.23 -11.62 7.00
C ILE A 53 -6.21 -11.50 8.53
N GLU A 54 -5.98 -10.29 9.01
CA GLU A 54 -5.96 -10.00 10.44
C GLU A 54 -7.36 -9.57 10.88
N LYS A 55 -7.66 -9.72 12.16
CA LYS A 55 -9.01 -9.46 12.65
C LYS A 55 -9.43 -7.99 12.60
N ASP A 56 -8.46 -7.08 12.56
CA ASP A 56 -8.73 -5.65 12.46
C ASP A 56 -8.61 -5.12 11.02
N ALA A 57 -8.61 -6.02 10.03
CA ALA A 57 -8.63 -5.63 8.63
C ALA A 57 -9.84 -4.75 8.32
N LYS A 58 -9.65 -3.76 7.46
CA LYS A 58 -10.72 -2.84 7.11
C LYS A 58 -10.67 -2.44 5.64
N ALA A 59 -11.84 -2.14 5.08
CA ALA A 59 -11.96 -1.72 3.69
C ALA A 59 -11.91 -0.20 3.54
N ILE A 60 -12.41 0.54 4.52
CA ILE A 60 -12.34 2.01 4.51
C ILE A 60 -11.12 2.42 5.30
N VAL A 61 -10.19 3.09 4.63
CA VAL A 61 -8.89 3.44 5.24
C VAL A 61 -8.75 4.95 5.35
N ASP A 62 -7.84 5.37 6.22
CA ASP A 62 -7.48 6.78 6.35
C ASP A 62 -6.34 7.10 5.40
N PHE A 63 -6.28 8.37 5.00
CA PHE A 63 -5.17 8.86 4.20
C PHE A 63 -3.85 8.64 4.95
N GLY A 64 -2.87 8.05 4.27
CA GLY A 64 -1.58 7.73 4.89
C GLY A 64 -1.45 6.31 5.39
N GLU A 65 -2.53 5.54 5.44
CA GLU A 65 -2.46 4.13 5.81
C GLU A 65 -2.04 3.28 4.63
N ILE A 66 -1.15 2.32 4.88
CA ILE A 66 -0.64 1.42 3.86
C ILE A 66 -1.23 0.04 4.12
N ALA A 67 -1.84 -0.54 3.11
CA ALA A 67 -2.63 -1.76 3.24
C ALA A 67 -1.99 -2.95 2.52
N PHE A 68 -2.39 -4.15 2.94
CA PHE A 68 -2.10 -5.37 2.23
C PHE A 68 -3.41 -6.10 1.95
N TRP A 69 -3.68 -6.31 0.67
CA TRP A 69 -4.86 -7.03 0.19
C TRP A 69 -4.51 -8.51 0.12
N THR A 70 -5.05 -9.31 1.04
CA THR A 70 -4.61 -10.70 1.21
C THR A 70 -5.02 -11.60 0.04
N GLU A 71 -6.21 -11.41 -0.52
CA GLU A 71 -6.69 -12.24 -1.62
C GLU A 71 -5.89 -12.03 -2.91
N GLY A 72 -5.38 -10.83 -3.11
CA GLY A 72 -4.58 -10.49 -4.28
C GLY A 72 -3.08 -10.44 -4.01
N SER A 73 -2.65 -10.77 -2.81
CA SER A 73 -1.23 -10.75 -2.41
C SER A 73 -0.55 -9.45 -2.80
N SER A 74 -1.25 -8.32 -2.61
CA SER A 74 -0.80 -7.02 -3.11
C SER A 74 -0.74 -5.99 -1.99
N ILE A 75 0.25 -5.10 -2.09
CA ILE A 75 0.29 -3.89 -1.26
C ILE A 75 -0.56 -2.84 -1.95
N ALA A 76 -1.41 -2.15 -1.19
CA ALA A 76 -2.34 -1.16 -1.71
C ALA A 76 -2.22 0.15 -0.94
N ILE A 77 -2.27 1.26 -1.67
CA ILE A 77 -2.24 2.60 -1.10
C ILE A 77 -3.37 3.40 -1.75
N GLY A 78 -4.40 3.71 -0.96
CA GLY A 78 -5.48 4.58 -1.39
C GLY A 78 -5.16 6.01 -1.01
N TYR A 79 -5.19 6.91 -1.98
CA TYR A 79 -4.89 8.33 -1.76
C TYR A 79 -6.08 9.23 -2.10
N GLY A 80 -7.24 8.64 -2.33
CA GLY A 80 -8.46 9.35 -2.63
C GLY A 80 -9.59 8.39 -2.96
N LYS A 81 -10.54 8.84 -3.75
CA LYS A 81 -11.71 8.04 -4.09
C LYS A 81 -11.36 6.88 -5.03
N THR A 82 -11.86 5.71 -4.69
CA THR A 82 -11.86 4.54 -5.58
C THR A 82 -13.20 4.46 -6.30
N PRO A 83 -13.35 3.62 -7.33
CA PRO A 83 -14.64 3.50 -8.04
C PRO A 83 -15.83 3.13 -7.17
N ILE A 84 -15.62 2.58 -5.98
CA ILE A 84 -16.70 2.18 -5.08
C ILE A 84 -16.79 3.04 -3.83
N SER A 85 -15.99 4.12 -3.74
CA SER A 85 -16.06 5.02 -2.59
C SER A 85 -17.40 5.75 -2.53
N GLU A 86 -17.93 5.87 -1.33
CA GLU A 86 -19.11 6.68 -1.06
C GLU A 86 -18.65 7.98 -0.40
N ASN A 87 -19.12 9.10 -0.89
CA ASN A 87 -18.71 10.43 -0.43
C ASN A 87 -17.19 10.59 -0.55
N ASP A 88 -16.53 11.05 0.51
CA ASP A 88 -15.10 11.34 0.50
C ASP A 88 -14.24 10.22 1.08
N GLU A 89 -14.84 9.07 1.34
CA GLU A 89 -14.09 7.95 1.91
C GLU A 89 -13.10 7.34 0.91
N ILE A 90 -12.08 6.68 1.44
CA ILE A 90 -11.17 5.86 0.65
C ILE A 90 -11.57 4.41 0.90
N ARG A 91 -12.28 3.82 -0.06
CA ARG A 91 -12.80 2.45 0.09
C ARG A 91 -12.05 1.50 -0.83
N LEU A 92 -11.36 0.55 -0.23
CA LEU A 92 -10.67 -0.51 -0.95
C LEU A 92 -11.65 -1.60 -1.36
N ALA A 93 -11.25 -2.47 -2.29
CA ALA A 93 -12.12 -3.50 -2.85
C ALA A 93 -12.57 -4.55 -1.81
N ALA A 94 -11.80 -4.72 -0.75
CA ALA A 94 -12.07 -5.70 0.30
C ALA A 94 -11.36 -5.25 1.58
N PRO A 95 -11.71 -5.83 2.74
CA PRO A 95 -10.95 -5.57 3.96
C PRO A 95 -9.48 -5.95 3.76
N CYS A 96 -8.58 -5.07 4.16
CA CYS A 96 -7.14 -5.25 4.02
C CYS A 96 -6.45 -5.10 5.37
N ASN A 97 -5.30 -5.75 5.52
CA ASN A 97 -4.47 -5.55 6.70
C ASN A 97 -3.74 -4.22 6.59
N ILE A 98 -3.85 -3.39 7.62
CA ILE A 98 -3.10 -2.11 7.65
C ILE A 98 -1.79 -2.37 8.37
N TRP A 99 -0.68 -2.18 7.67
CA TRP A 99 0.63 -2.59 8.20
C TRP A 99 1.64 -1.47 8.34
N ALA A 100 1.35 -0.29 7.79
CA ALA A 100 2.25 0.85 7.89
C ALA A 100 1.47 2.14 7.73
N THR A 101 2.12 3.25 8.06
CA THR A 101 1.61 4.59 7.79
C THR A 101 2.71 5.40 7.12
N SER A 102 2.32 6.46 6.43
CA SER A 102 3.26 7.34 5.78
C SER A 102 2.70 8.75 5.65
N ASN A 103 3.59 9.72 5.52
CA ASN A 103 3.22 11.11 5.27
C ASN A 103 3.55 11.43 3.82
N PHE A 104 2.53 11.81 3.05
CA PHE A 104 2.72 12.21 1.66
C PHE A 104 1.61 13.15 1.23
N GLU A 105 1.89 13.91 0.18
CA GLU A 105 0.87 14.72 -0.48
C GLU A 105 0.16 13.87 -1.53
N LYS A 106 -1.12 14.15 -1.77
CA LYS A 106 -1.89 13.42 -2.78
C LYS A 106 -1.20 13.44 -4.15
N CYS A 107 -0.57 14.54 -4.49
CA CYS A 107 0.11 14.67 -5.77
C CYS A 107 1.31 13.73 -5.94
N PHE A 108 1.78 13.11 -4.86
CA PHE A 108 2.85 12.11 -4.97
C PHE A 108 2.49 11.00 -5.96
N PHE A 109 1.20 10.62 -6.01
CA PHE A 109 0.73 9.51 -6.84
C PHE A 109 0.02 9.95 -8.12
N GLU A 110 -0.22 11.25 -8.32
CA GLU A 110 -1.06 11.72 -9.43
C GLU A 110 -0.45 11.51 -10.82
N ASP A 111 0.87 11.42 -10.92
CA ASP A 111 1.56 11.21 -12.20
C ASP A 111 1.92 9.74 -12.46
N ILE A 112 1.40 8.84 -11.65
CA ILE A 112 1.71 7.41 -11.76
C ILE A 112 0.67 6.73 -12.64
N THR A 113 1.13 5.85 -13.51
CA THR A 113 0.27 5.13 -14.45
C THR A 113 0.49 3.63 -14.36
N ASP A 114 -0.47 2.87 -14.89
CA ASP A 114 -0.37 1.42 -14.94
C ASP A 114 0.93 0.98 -15.60
N GLY A 115 1.59 0.03 -14.97
CA GLY A 115 2.85 -0.52 -15.48
C GLY A 115 4.09 0.18 -14.96
N ASP A 116 3.97 1.32 -14.29
CA ASP A 116 5.13 1.97 -13.68
C ASP A 116 5.79 1.05 -12.69
N LYS A 117 7.11 1.08 -12.63
CA LYS A 117 7.87 0.23 -11.72
C LYS A 117 7.88 0.82 -10.32
N ILE A 118 7.83 -0.08 -9.34
CA ILE A 118 7.87 0.28 -7.94
C ILE A 118 8.85 -0.64 -7.21
N TYR A 119 9.57 -0.06 -6.27
CA TYR A 119 10.57 -0.79 -5.48
C TYR A 119 10.34 -0.51 -4.01
N LEU A 120 10.43 -1.55 -3.20
CA LEU A 120 10.29 -1.45 -1.75
C LEU A 120 11.51 -2.10 -1.12
N ASP A 121 12.19 -1.38 -0.25
CA ASP A 121 13.41 -1.86 0.40
C ASP A 121 13.52 -1.28 1.81
N LYS A 122 14.50 -1.75 2.54
CA LYS A 122 14.79 -1.21 3.87
C LYS A 122 15.28 0.22 3.77
N HIS A 123 14.83 1.00 4.72
CA HIS A 123 15.21 2.41 4.84
C HIS A 123 16.62 2.54 5.38
#